data_9f969a823bbf6ea58bd98b669905bd38
#
_entry.id   9f969a823bbf6ea58bd98b669905bd38
#
_cell.length_a   1.000
_cell.length_b   1.000
_cell.length_c   1.000
_cell.angle_alpha   90.00
_cell.angle_beta   90.00
_cell.angle_gamma   90.00
#
_symmetry.space_group_name_H-M   'P 1'
#
loop_
_entity.id
_entity.type
_entity.pdbx_description
1 polymer ?
#
loop_
_entity_poly.entity_id
_entity_poly.type
_entity_poly.pdbx_seq_one_letter_code
_entity_poly.pdbx_strand_id
1 'polypeptide(L)'
;MEEKKDGVQKNEYQVIREQIVPNKKKTWRRLGKLLLRVTVCAVVFGAVAGVVFVTSGKVLIEKLGLESTLRQMVEIGKITQPPTPTVKPVPISSPAPVEDPDTTEVPEKPDFVVTPPEITPEITVTINGDKTEVPPQEEVKDETIQGFLDMYAGITKLSAELKQSLVQITAITEGVDWFEEAYETSKDATGLYVGDNGVDMLFLVNLDSIEGATKFEATFENGETFPCTIFSYDTNYRLAVVAIRLSSVASMKEEDLPVKAKFALGEVQSGTPVMVLGNPNGHAGAMELGMITGVGQVVQVIDDEVLYFTTGITEYNEGDGFAFNLSGEVIGIVSSTLSKGEKGIITAAMVGGMQEIIENTLNNIPRIYCGMHLEAVDAAMGGKYKLPQGIYVAEVLPGSPAMTAGIKNGDIITTVGITPITGVHQFYEEISRVGVQNVRVLVSREVKGERKNQTLFMTPETRLH
;
A
#
# COMPACT_ATOMS: atom_id res chain seq x y z
N MET A 1 66.86 30.18 -101.32
CA MET A 1 67.42 28.99 -100.71
C MET A 1 66.33 28.21 -100.10
N GLU A 2 66.07 27.11 -100.80
CA GLU A 2 64.96 26.21 -100.62
C GLU A 2 65.29 25.16 -99.62
N GLU A 3 64.31 24.79 -98.82
CA GLU A 3 64.34 23.56 -98.09
C GLU A 3 62.99 22.83 -98.17
N LYS A 4 63.05 21.60 -98.71
CA LYS A 4 61.97 20.63 -98.94
C LYS A 4 61.41 20.17 -97.66
N LYS A 5 60.08 20.13 -97.57
CA LYS A 5 59.37 19.36 -96.54
C LYS A 5 58.78 18.06 -97.17
N ASP A 6 59.33 16.97 -96.67
CA ASP A 6 58.77 15.61 -96.92
C ASP A 6 57.54 15.35 -96.05
N GLY A 7 56.49 14.89 -96.72
CA GLY A 7 55.23 14.52 -96.08
C GLY A 7 55.28 13.11 -95.50
N VAL A 8 54.94 12.96 -94.26
CA VAL A 8 54.74 11.69 -93.64
C VAL A 8 53.23 11.45 -93.50
N GLN A 9 52.72 10.44 -94.20
CA GLN A 9 51.33 9.95 -94.04
C GLN A 9 51.17 9.32 -92.67
N LYS A 10 50.24 9.77 -91.90
CA LYS A 10 49.69 9.10 -90.67
C LYS A 10 48.65 8.10 -91.02
N ASN A 11 48.94 6.83 -90.81
CA ASN A 11 47.98 5.77 -90.80
C ASN A 11 47.12 5.84 -89.51
N GLU A 12 45.84 6.16 -89.60
CA GLU A 12 44.86 6.05 -88.49
C GLU A 12 44.43 4.60 -88.31
N TYR A 13 44.88 4.00 -87.25
CA TYR A 13 44.32 2.73 -86.78
C TYR A 13 43.01 2.99 -86.08
N GLN A 14 41.88 2.53 -86.60
CA GLN A 14 40.60 2.49 -85.89
C GLN A 14 40.64 1.42 -84.84
N VAL A 15 40.63 1.82 -83.57
CA VAL A 15 40.48 0.92 -82.41
C VAL A 15 39.01 0.59 -82.32
N ILE A 16 38.61 -0.62 -82.66
CA ILE A 16 37.24 -1.17 -82.40
C ILE A 16 37.13 -1.38 -80.90
N ARG A 17 36.35 -0.54 -80.20
CA ARG A 17 35.95 -0.76 -78.78
C ARG A 17 34.75 -1.63 -78.74
N GLU A 18 34.92 -2.94 -78.50
CA GLU A 18 33.83 -3.82 -78.13
C GLU A 18 33.28 -3.40 -76.71
N GLN A 19 32.06 -2.90 -76.69
CA GLN A 19 31.33 -2.68 -75.42
C GLN A 19 30.66 -4.00 -75.04
N ILE A 20 31.20 -4.68 -74.05
CA ILE A 20 30.54 -5.81 -73.38
C ILE A 20 29.38 -5.27 -72.54
N VAL A 21 28.15 -5.35 -73.02
CA VAL A 21 26.92 -5.02 -72.29
C VAL A 21 26.59 -6.16 -71.36
N PRO A 22 26.74 -5.99 -70.03
CA PRO A 22 26.38 -7.08 -69.12
C PRO A 22 24.91 -7.33 -69.12
N ASN A 23 24.50 -8.62 -69.25
CA ASN A 23 23.13 -9.03 -69.27
C ASN A 23 22.50 -8.82 -67.87
N LYS A 24 21.88 -7.68 -67.63
CA LYS A 24 21.29 -7.24 -66.35
C LYS A 24 20.31 -8.28 -65.74
N LYS A 25 19.59 -9.03 -66.53
CA LYS A 25 18.62 -10.05 -66.05
C LYS A 25 19.30 -11.24 -65.34
N LYS A 26 20.51 -11.62 -65.74
CA LYS A 26 21.23 -12.78 -65.20
C LYS A 26 21.94 -12.40 -63.87
N THR A 27 22.40 -11.18 -63.76
CA THR A 27 23.00 -10.61 -62.51
C THR A 27 21.98 -10.38 -61.42
N TRP A 28 20.80 -9.85 -61.73
CA TRP A 28 19.71 -9.66 -60.78
C TRP A 28 19.18 -10.98 -60.18
N ARG A 29 19.07 -12.04 -60.99
CA ARG A 29 18.68 -13.39 -60.51
C ARG A 29 19.75 -14.00 -59.58
N ARG A 30 21.03 -13.74 -59.83
CA ARG A 30 22.13 -14.17 -58.92
C ARG A 30 22.14 -13.38 -57.62
N LEU A 31 21.95 -12.05 -57.70
CA LEU A 31 21.85 -11.19 -56.56
C LEU A 31 20.62 -11.51 -55.66
N GLY A 32 19.46 -11.77 -56.26
CA GLY A 32 18.25 -12.20 -55.56
C GLY A 32 18.41 -13.54 -54.83
N LYS A 33 19.11 -14.52 -55.44
CA LYS A 33 19.43 -15.78 -54.76
C LYS A 33 20.45 -15.63 -53.63
N LEU A 34 21.39 -14.71 -53.75
CA LEU A 34 22.38 -14.38 -52.69
C LEU A 34 21.66 -13.69 -51.51
N LEU A 35 20.84 -12.69 -51.79
CA LEU A 35 20.03 -12.00 -50.78
C LEU A 35 19.11 -12.98 -50.03
N LEU A 36 18.40 -13.85 -50.77
CA LEU A 36 17.53 -14.86 -50.13
C LEU A 36 18.33 -15.79 -49.18
N ARG A 37 19.53 -16.23 -49.61
CA ARG A 37 20.39 -17.07 -48.76
C ARG A 37 20.87 -16.33 -47.50
N VAL A 38 21.27 -15.07 -47.64
CA VAL A 38 21.69 -14.24 -46.52
C VAL A 38 20.53 -14.02 -45.54
N THR A 39 19.33 -13.75 -46.04
CA THR A 39 18.16 -13.55 -45.19
C THR A 39 17.77 -14.85 -44.45
N VAL A 40 17.79 -16.01 -45.13
CA VAL A 40 17.54 -17.29 -44.45
C VAL A 40 18.60 -17.61 -43.42
N CYS A 41 19.89 -17.37 -43.69
CA CYS A 41 20.95 -17.55 -42.73
C CYS A 41 20.78 -16.59 -41.51
N ALA A 42 20.40 -15.33 -41.74
CA ALA A 42 20.17 -14.37 -40.65
C ALA A 42 18.99 -14.77 -39.75
N VAL A 43 17.90 -15.28 -40.33
CA VAL A 43 16.75 -15.79 -39.57
C VAL A 43 17.13 -17.04 -38.76
N VAL A 44 17.83 -17.99 -39.36
CA VAL A 44 18.29 -19.20 -38.64
C VAL A 44 19.27 -18.84 -37.53
N PHE A 45 20.23 -17.94 -37.82
CA PHE A 45 21.20 -17.48 -36.80
C PHE A 45 20.52 -16.72 -35.69
N GLY A 46 19.53 -15.86 -35.98
CA GLY A 46 18.71 -15.15 -35.00
C GLY A 46 17.89 -16.10 -34.12
N ALA A 47 17.30 -17.13 -34.73
CA ALA A 47 16.55 -18.14 -33.97
C ALA A 47 17.46 -18.98 -33.04
N VAL A 48 18.62 -19.44 -33.56
CA VAL A 48 19.59 -20.19 -32.73
C VAL A 48 20.19 -19.30 -31.64
N ALA A 49 20.57 -18.07 -31.96
CA ALA A 49 21.08 -17.11 -30.97
C ALA A 49 20.01 -16.80 -29.92
N GLY A 50 18.74 -16.65 -30.30
CA GLY A 50 17.62 -16.45 -29.36
C GLY A 50 17.44 -17.62 -28.38
N VAL A 51 17.45 -18.85 -28.89
CA VAL A 51 17.35 -20.06 -28.05
C VAL A 51 18.56 -20.19 -27.12
N VAL A 52 19.78 -19.96 -27.63
CA VAL A 52 21.01 -19.98 -26.82
C VAL A 52 21.00 -18.88 -25.78
N PHE A 53 20.52 -17.68 -26.11
CA PHE A 53 20.44 -16.56 -25.18
C PHE A 53 19.43 -16.85 -24.05
N VAL A 54 18.26 -17.42 -24.38
CA VAL A 54 17.23 -17.78 -23.37
C VAL A 54 17.71 -18.91 -22.45
N THR A 55 18.38 -19.94 -23.02
CA THR A 55 18.84 -21.09 -22.21
C THR A 55 20.11 -20.78 -21.41
N SER A 56 21.07 -20.05 -21.99
CA SER A 56 22.29 -19.65 -21.29
C SER A 56 22.05 -18.50 -20.33
N GLY A 57 21.08 -17.62 -20.63
CA GLY A 57 20.70 -16.49 -19.80
C GLY A 57 20.25 -16.93 -18.41
N LYS A 58 19.39 -17.95 -18.32
CA LYS A 58 18.94 -18.48 -17.02
C LYS A 58 20.10 -19.01 -16.17
N VAL A 59 21.00 -19.78 -16.75
CA VAL A 59 22.16 -20.35 -16.06
C VAL A 59 23.19 -19.28 -15.67
N LEU A 60 23.34 -18.23 -16.48
CA LEU A 60 24.28 -17.14 -16.23
C LEU A 60 23.75 -16.20 -15.13
N ILE A 61 22.44 -15.94 -15.11
CA ILE A 61 21.76 -15.12 -14.11
C ILE A 61 21.87 -15.77 -12.74
N GLU A 62 21.63 -17.09 -12.65
CA GLU A 62 21.74 -17.86 -11.42
C GLU A 62 23.19 -17.90 -10.88
N LYS A 63 24.20 -18.02 -11.78
CA LYS A 63 25.62 -18.02 -11.39
C LYS A 63 26.22 -16.66 -11.07
N LEU A 64 25.68 -15.57 -11.64
CA LEU A 64 26.18 -14.20 -11.44
C LEU A 64 25.39 -13.40 -10.41
N GLY A 65 24.35 -13.97 -9.81
CA GLY A 65 23.49 -13.28 -8.83
C GLY A 65 22.72 -12.09 -9.42
N LEU A 66 22.49 -12.07 -10.73
CA LEU A 66 21.74 -11.02 -11.45
C LEU A 66 20.21 -11.18 -11.31
N GLU A 67 19.75 -11.86 -10.25
CA GLU A 67 18.32 -12.09 -9.98
C GLU A 67 17.52 -10.79 -9.85
N SER A 68 18.17 -9.70 -9.44
CA SER A 68 17.50 -8.39 -9.31
C SER A 68 16.95 -7.83 -10.62
N THR A 69 17.45 -8.30 -11.77
CA THR A 69 17.03 -7.82 -13.11
C THR A 69 15.78 -8.54 -13.64
N LEU A 70 15.35 -9.63 -13.00
CA LEU A 70 14.17 -10.43 -13.42
C LEU A 70 12.95 -10.20 -12.52
N ARG A 71 13.09 -9.41 -11.46
CA ARG A 71 11.97 -9.16 -10.56
C ARG A 71 10.90 -8.34 -11.26
N GLN A 72 9.67 -8.85 -11.21
CA GLN A 72 8.50 -8.13 -11.70
C GLN A 72 7.99 -7.20 -10.62
N MET A 73 7.46 -6.04 -11.02
CA MET A 73 6.82 -5.12 -10.08
C MET A 73 5.51 -5.72 -9.58
N VAL A 74 5.26 -5.58 -8.28
CA VAL A 74 4.03 -6.02 -7.63
C VAL A 74 3.14 -4.80 -7.42
N GLU A 75 1.89 -4.88 -7.91
CA GLU A 75 0.85 -3.87 -7.70
C GLU A 75 -0.28 -4.48 -6.85
N ILE A 76 -0.84 -3.71 -5.92
CA ILE A 76 -1.94 -4.14 -5.05
C ILE A 76 -3.33 -3.82 -5.61
N GLY A 77 -3.40 -3.05 -6.69
CA GLY A 77 -4.64 -2.72 -7.39
C GLY A 77 -4.65 -1.31 -7.95
N LYS A 78 -5.76 -0.92 -8.56
CA LYS A 78 -5.99 0.45 -9.05
C LYS A 78 -7.21 1.02 -8.37
N ILE A 79 -7.15 2.28 -7.96
CA ILE A 79 -8.32 3.00 -7.45
C ILE A 79 -9.32 3.11 -8.60
N THR A 80 -10.37 2.31 -8.55
CA THR A 80 -11.55 2.53 -9.38
C THR A 80 -12.34 3.65 -8.70
N GLN A 81 -12.26 4.87 -9.25
CA GLN A 81 -13.09 5.96 -8.76
C GLN A 81 -14.56 5.51 -8.82
N PRO A 82 -15.30 5.52 -7.72
CA PRO A 82 -16.74 5.32 -7.77
C PRO A 82 -17.33 6.46 -8.64
N PRO A 83 -18.43 6.19 -9.37
CA PRO A 83 -19.09 7.24 -10.15
C PRO A 83 -19.46 8.36 -9.19
N THR A 84 -18.94 9.56 -9.45
CA THR A 84 -19.23 10.78 -8.67
C THR A 84 -20.74 10.90 -8.50
N PRO A 85 -21.30 10.85 -7.29
CA PRO A 85 -22.71 11.06 -7.10
C PRO A 85 -23.03 12.48 -7.54
N THR A 86 -23.81 12.63 -8.59
CA THR A 86 -24.34 13.91 -9.02
C THR A 86 -25.31 14.41 -7.96
N VAL A 87 -24.80 15.10 -6.95
CA VAL A 87 -25.62 15.75 -5.93
C VAL A 87 -26.30 16.94 -6.65
N LYS A 88 -27.60 16.78 -6.93
CA LYS A 88 -28.43 17.94 -7.32
C LYS A 88 -28.43 18.92 -6.15
N PRO A 89 -28.18 20.21 -6.37
CA PRO A 89 -28.25 21.19 -5.29
C PRO A 89 -29.66 21.19 -4.69
N VAL A 90 -29.75 20.89 -3.41
CA VAL A 90 -30.98 21.10 -2.62
C VAL A 90 -31.03 22.60 -2.34
N PRO A 91 -32.17 23.32 -2.60
CA PRO A 91 -32.28 24.72 -2.26
C PRO A 91 -32.16 24.91 -0.75
N ILE A 92 -31.21 25.71 -0.33
CA ILE A 92 -31.04 26.11 1.08
C ILE A 92 -32.19 27.11 1.37
N SER A 93 -33.19 26.68 2.14
CA SER A 93 -34.17 27.63 2.74
C SER A 93 -33.47 28.40 3.86
N SER A 94 -33.48 29.71 3.78
CA SER A 94 -32.98 30.62 4.83
C SER A 94 -33.62 30.30 6.18
N PRO A 95 -32.85 30.29 7.26
CA PRO A 95 -33.42 30.19 8.61
C PRO A 95 -34.14 31.50 8.96
N ALA A 96 -35.32 31.32 9.55
CA ALA A 96 -36.10 32.43 10.14
C ALA A 96 -35.35 33.03 11.35
N PRO A 97 -35.61 34.32 11.71
CA PRO A 97 -34.94 34.94 12.83
C PRO A 97 -35.29 34.28 14.16
N VAL A 98 -34.27 34.00 14.95
CA VAL A 98 -34.43 33.51 16.32
C VAL A 98 -34.74 34.70 17.20
N GLU A 99 -35.93 34.71 17.81
CA GLU A 99 -36.28 35.58 18.94
C GLU A 99 -35.55 35.09 20.21
N ASP A 100 -34.96 36.04 20.90
CA ASP A 100 -34.27 35.87 22.19
C ASP A 100 -35.32 35.58 23.29
N PRO A 101 -35.21 34.56 24.12
CA PRO A 101 -35.95 34.49 25.35
C PRO A 101 -34.97 34.54 26.54
N ASP A 102 -34.90 35.75 27.10
CA ASP A 102 -34.55 35.88 28.52
C ASP A 102 -35.74 35.37 29.33
N THR A 103 -35.58 34.30 30.09
CA THR A 103 -36.19 34.10 31.42
C THR A 103 -35.78 32.73 32.01
N THR A 104 -35.07 32.78 33.06
CA THR A 104 -34.74 31.80 34.10
C THR A 104 -35.96 31.01 34.55
N GLU A 105 -35.92 29.68 34.40
CA GLU A 105 -36.51 28.75 35.38
C GLU A 105 -35.82 27.39 35.23
N VAL A 106 -35.16 26.93 36.28
CA VAL A 106 -34.54 25.62 36.43
C VAL A 106 -35.69 24.61 36.79
N PRO A 107 -35.97 23.59 35.96
CA PRO A 107 -36.83 22.51 36.38
C PRO A 107 -36.04 21.52 37.22
N GLU A 108 -36.59 21.20 38.39
CA GLU A 108 -36.16 20.13 39.29
C GLU A 108 -36.10 18.77 38.56
N LYS A 109 -35.04 18.02 38.85
CA LYS A 109 -34.87 16.64 38.39
C LYS A 109 -36.01 15.76 38.91
N PRO A 110 -36.66 14.98 38.05
CA PRO A 110 -37.50 13.89 38.56
C PRO A 110 -36.60 12.75 39.09
N ASP A 111 -36.78 12.41 40.35
CA ASP A 111 -36.25 11.18 40.95
C ASP A 111 -36.85 9.95 40.27
N PHE A 112 -36.06 9.30 39.41
CA PHE A 112 -36.39 7.97 38.94
C PHE A 112 -36.00 6.96 40.01
N VAL A 113 -37.00 6.54 40.82
CA VAL A 113 -36.90 5.33 41.65
C VAL A 113 -37.09 4.12 40.71
N VAL A 114 -35.98 3.50 40.31
CA VAL A 114 -36.01 2.22 39.63
C VAL A 114 -36.22 1.13 40.66
N THR A 115 -37.46 0.69 40.85
CA THR A 115 -37.76 -0.58 41.53
C THR A 115 -37.50 -1.73 40.54
N PRO A 116 -36.61 -2.69 40.88
CA PRO A 116 -36.46 -3.89 40.07
C PRO A 116 -37.74 -4.71 40.10
N PRO A 117 -38.20 -5.31 38.99
CA PRO A 117 -39.31 -6.25 39.04
C PRO A 117 -38.82 -7.49 39.80
N GLU A 118 -39.49 -7.74 40.94
CA GLU A 118 -39.38 -8.96 41.71
C GLU A 118 -40.04 -10.11 40.92
N ILE A 119 -39.23 -10.90 40.20
CA ILE A 119 -39.69 -12.12 39.56
C ILE A 119 -39.60 -13.23 40.61
N THR A 120 -40.65 -13.45 41.34
CA THR A 120 -40.86 -14.65 42.15
C THR A 120 -41.50 -15.69 41.24
N PRO A 121 -40.90 -16.84 40.98
CA PRO A 121 -41.60 -17.94 40.34
C PRO A 121 -42.50 -18.62 41.41
N GLU A 122 -43.78 -18.36 41.41
CA GLU A 122 -44.72 -19.20 42.12
C GLU A 122 -44.86 -20.54 41.38
N ILE A 123 -44.19 -21.57 41.92
CA ILE A 123 -44.45 -22.95 41.54
C ILE A 123 -45.62 -23.39 42.36
N THR A 124 -46.82 -23.28 41.82
CA THR A 124 -48.05 -23.91 42.41
C THR A 124 -48.18 -25.34 41.87
N VAL A 125 -47.73 -26.30 42.65
CA VAL A 125 -47.98 -27.71 42.39
C VAL A 125 -49.41 -28.00 42.87
N THR A 126 -50.40 -28.02 41.96
CA THR A 126 -51.72 -28.52 42.24
C THR A 126 -51.84 -29.95 41.71
N ILE A 127 -51.86 -30.92 42.64
CA ILE A 127 -52.20 -32.32 42.34
C ILE A 127 -53.73 -32.42 42.37
N ASN A 128 -54.34 -32.34 41.21
CA ASN A 128 -55.67 -32.93 41.00
C ASN A 128 -55.86 -33.24 39.52
N GLY A 129 -56.18 -34.49 39.26
CA GLY A 129 -56.34 -35.04 37.93
C GLY A 129 -57.49 -34.42 37.16
N ASP A 130 -57.18 -33.67 36.15
CA ASP A 130 -58.06 -33.49 34.99
C ASP A 130 -57.13 -33.35 33.76
N LYS A 131 -57.35 -34.18 32.72
CA LYS A 131 -56.64 -34.17 31.50
C LYS A 131 -57.06 -32.94 30.72
N THR A 132 -56.33 -31.82 30.93
CA THR A 132 -56.38 -30.71 30.00
C THR A 132 -55.33 -31.01 28.93
N GLU A 133 -55.74 -31.25 27.71
CA GLU A 133 -54.91 -31.32 26.55
C GLU A 133 -54.13 -29.95 26.44
N VAL A 134 -52.85 -29.98 26.73
CA VAL A 134 -51.94 -28.85 26.42
C VAL A 134 -51.92 -28.72 24.89
N PRO A 135 -52.36 -27.58 24.32
CA PRO A 135 -52.19 -27.37 22.87
C PRO A 135 -50.77 -27.63 22.50
N PRO A 136 -50.52 -28.27 21.36
CA PRO A 136 -49.10 -28.42 20.90
C PRO A 136 -48.48 -27.04 20.89
N GLN A 137 -47.41 -26.86 21.65
CA GLN A 137 -46.55 -25.71 21.47
C GLN A 137 -46.12 -25.77 19.99
N GLU A 138 -46.66 -24.87 19.17
CA GLU A 138 -46.03 -24.56 17.89
C GLU A 138 -44.59 -24.29 18.22
N GLU A 139 -43.68 -25.15 17.74
CA GLU A 139 -42.27 -24.80 17.61
C GLU A 139 -42.24 -23.55 16.73
N VAL A 140 -42.21 -22.39 17.37
CA VAL A 140 -41.86 -21.15 16.71
C VAL A 140 -40.45 -21.42 16.19
N LYS A 141 -40.35 -21.86 14.93
CA LYS A 141 -39.09 -21.81 14.19
C LYS A 141 -38.74 -20.35 14.20
N ASP A 142 -37.87 -20.01 15.13
CA ASP A 142 -37.41 -18.63 15.30
C ASP A 142 -36.55 -18.30 14.10
N GLU A 143 -37.19 -17.85 13.02
CA GLU A 143 -36.52 -17.41 11.78
C GLU A 143 -35.42 -16.38 12.09
N THR A 144 -35.56 -15.66 13.19
CA THR A 144 -34.59 -14.68 13.70
C THR A 144 -33.33 -15.38 14.20
N ILE A 145 -33.45 -16.48 14.97
CA ILE A 145 -32.27 -17.24 15.44
C ILE A 145 -31.60 -17.93 14.27
N GLN A 146 -32.34 -18.48 13.32
CA GLN A 146 -31.79 -19.14 12.15
C GLN A 146 -31.01 -18.12 11.28
N GLY A 147 -31.58 -16.93 11.03
CA GLY A 147 -30.88 -15.86 10.30
C GLY A 147 -29.56 -15.40 10.98
N PHE A 148 -29.57 -15.37 12.32
CA PHE A 148 -28.36 -15.07 13.10
C PHE A 148 -27.30 -16.17 12.95
N LEU A 149 -27.70 -17.45 13.05
CA LEU A 149 -26.75 -18.57 12.84
C LEU A 149 -26.20 -18.61 11.42
N ASP A 150 -27.03 -18.34 10.42
CA ASP A 150 -26.59 -18.29 9.01
C ASP A 150 -25.60 -17.15 8.78
N MET A 151 -25.81 -16.00 9.41
CA MET A 151 -24.85 -14.88 9.37
C MET A 151 -23.48 -15.29 9.96
N TYR A 152 -23.48 -15.91 11.15
CA TYR A 152 -22.22 -16.37 11.77
C TYR A 152 -21.55 -17.49 10.98
N ALA A 153 -22.28 -18.38 10.36
CA ALA A 153 -21.76 -19.39 9.45
C ALA A 153 -21.06 -18.74 8.23
N GLY A 154 -21.68 -17.68 7.67
CA GLY A 154 -21.11 -16.89 6.60
C GLY A 154 -19.80 -16.21 7.01
N ILE A 155 -19.75 -15.59 8.18
CA ILE A 155 -18.55 -14.95 8.75
C ILE A 155 -17.44 -15.98 8.97
N THR A 156 -17.76 -17.15 9.55
CA THR A 156 -16.79 -18.23 9.77
C THR A 156 -16.19 -18.73 8.46
N LYS A 157 -17.05 -18.91 7.44
CA LYS A 157 -16.59 -19.32 6.10
C LYS A 157 -15.66 -18.27 5.50
N LEU A 158 -16.06 -16.99 5.52
CA LEU A 158 -15.24 -15.89 5.02
C LEU A 158 -13.89 -15.83 5.75
N SER A 159 -13.89 -15.95 7.09
CA SER A 159 -12.66 -15.98 7.89
C SER A 159 -11.71 -17.11 7.45
N ALA A 160 -12.23 -18.31 7.19
CA ALA A 160 -11.42 -19.43 6.71
C ALA A 160 -10.84 -19.18 5.31
N GLU A 161 -11.60 -18.53 4.42
CA GLU A 161 -11.11 -18.13 3.09
C GLU A 161 -10.01 -17.07 3.21
N LEU A 162 -10.18 -16.07 4.08
CA LEU A 162 -9.20 -14.98 4.25
C LEU A 162 -7.91 -15.44 4.92
N LYS A 163 -7.98 -16.42 5.83
CA LYS A 163 -6.79 -17.01 6.46
C LYS A 163 -5.83 -17.63 5.45
N GLN A 164 -6.31 -18.06 4.28
CA GLN A 164 -5.47 -18.54 3.20
C GLN A 164 -4.56 -17.45 2.61
N SER A 165 -4.83 -16.18 2.84
CA SER A 165 -3.94 -15.08 2.43
C SER A 165 -2.94 -14.67 3.51
N LEU A 166 -3.01 -15.28 4.69
CA LEU A 166 -2.17 -14.96 5.83
C LEU A 166 -1.16 -16.08 6.10
N VAL A 167 -0.01 -15.70 6.64
CA VAL A 167 1.00 -16.60 7.19
C VAL A 167 1.42 -16.10 8.55
N GLN A 168 1.80 -17.01 9.43
CA GLN A 168 2.43 -16.63 10.69
C GLN A 168 3.93 -16.41 10.45
N ILE A 169 4.45 -15.25 10.81
CA ILE A 169 5.87 -14.94 10.78
C ILE A 169 6.39 -15.02 12.21
N THR A 170 7.28 -15.96 12.47
CA THR A 170 8.00 -16.06 13.74
C THR A 170 9.31 -15.31 13.65
N ALA A 171 9.38 -14.18 14.36
CA ALA A 171 10.55 -13.31 14.42
C ALA A 171 11.40 -13.72 15.64
N ILE A 172 12.62 -14.21 15.38
CA ILE A 172 13.51 -14.78 16.36
C ILE A 172 14.65 -13.82 16.66
N THR A 173 14.82 -13.49 17.94
CA THR A 173 15.92 -12.66 18.44
C THR A 173 16.87 -13.53 19.22
N GLU A 174 18.11 -13.62 18.76
CA GLU A 174 19.20 -14.29 19.48
C GLU A 174 20.02 -13.23 20.23
N GLY A 175 20.37 -13.51 21.46
CA GLY A 175 21.18 -12.61 22.28
C GLY A 175 22.03 -13.38 23.29
N VAL A 176 22.86 -12.65 24.00
CA VAL A 176 23.65 -13.16 25.11
C VAL A 176 23.26 -12.33 26.33
N ASP A 177 22.91 -12.99 27.42
CA ASP A 177 22.53 -12.33 28.64
C ASP A 177 23.73 -11.76 29.39
N TRP A 178 23.49 -11.13 30.56
CA TRP A 178 24.53 -10.58 31.41
C TRP A 178 25.53 -11.63 31.96
N PHE A 179 25.15 -12.93 31.90
CA PHE A 179 25.97 -14.05 32.38
C PHE A 179 26.72 -14.76 31.24
N GLU A 180 26.71 -14.15 30.03
CA GLU A 180 27.25 -14.73 28.79
C GLU A 180 26.53 -16.03 28.36
N GLU A 181 25.29 -16.25 28.84
CA GLU A 181 24.45 -17.35 28.39
C GLU A 181 23.65 -16.91 27.15
N ALA A 182 23.67 -17.75 26.11
CA ALA A 182 22.89 -17.51 24.91
C ALA A 182 21.39 -17.69 25.22
N TYR A 183 20.58 -16.72 24.82
CA TYR A 183 19.13 -16.83 24.89
C TYR A 183 18.51 -16.59 23.52
N GLU A 184 17.33 -17.18 23.31
CA GLU A 184 16.51 -17.02 22.14
C GLU A 184 15.11 -16.62 22.59
N THR A 185 14.56 -15.56 22.00
CA THR A 185 13.18 -15.17 22.19
C THR A 185 12.49 -15.10 20.84
N SER A 186 11.22 -15.49 20.78
CA SER A 186 10.43 -15.40 19.57
C SER A 186 9.19 -14.53 19.79
N LYS A 187 8.80 -13.82 18.76
CA LYS A 187 7.55 -13.04 18.66
C LYS A 187 6.85 -13.43 17.38
N ASP A 188 5.55 -13.65 17.46
CA ASP A 188 4.75 -13.96 16.30
C ASP A 188 4.19 -12.66 15.68
N ALA A 189 4.25 -12.58 14.38
CA ALA A 189 3.70 -11.52 13.56
C ALA A 189 2.83 -12.11 12.44
N THR A 190 1.99 -11.30 11.85
CA THR A 190 1.11 -11.70 10.75
C THR A 190 1.67 -11.20 9.43
N GLY A 191 1.91 -12.10 8.48
CA GLY A 191 2.27 -11.80 7.10
C GLY A 191 1.06 -11.93 6.16
N LEU A 192 0.80 -10.91 5.36
CA LEU A 192 -0.23 -10.91 4.32
C LEU A 192 0.41 -11.17 2.96
N TYR A 193 0.01 -12.24 2.28
CA TYR A 193 0.51 -12.54 0.94
C TYR A 193 -0.03 -11.55 -0.09
N VAL A 194 0.87 -10.79 -0.70
CA VAL A 194 0.54 -9.75 -1.68
C VAL A 194 0.91 -10.10 -3.12
N GLY A 195 1.52 -11.26 -3.32
CA GLY A 195 1.93 -11.76 -4.63
C GLY A 195 3.41 -12.12 -4.67
N ASP A 196 3.92 -12.36 -5.85
CA ASP A 196 5.33 -12.67 -6.09
C ASP A 196 5.93 -11.71 -7.14
N ASN A 197 7.25 -11.57 -7.10
CA ASN A 197 8.00 -10.77 -8.07
C ASN A 197 8.71 -11.63 -9.13
N GLY A 198 8.29 -12.90 -9.29
CA GLY A 198 8.90 -13.88 -10.19
C GLY A 198 10.09 -14.63 -9.60
N VAL A 199 10.58 -14.23 -8.43
CA VAL A 199 11.71 -14.84 -7.70
C VAL A 199 11.30 -15.22 -6.29
N ASP A 200 10.62 -14.31 -5.62
CA ASP A 200 10.24 -14.40 -4.21
C ASP A 200 8.72 -14.20 -4.06
N MET A 201 8.09 -14.95 -3.17
CA MET A 201 6.78 -14.64 -2.60
C MET A 201 6.95 -13.51 -1.60
N LEU A 202 6.09 -12.49 -1.67
CA LEU A 202 6.18 -11.29 -0.85
C LEU A 202 5.01 -11.21 0.14
N PHE A 203 5.36 -10.97 1.40
CA PHE A 203 4.40 -10.85 2.49
C PHE A 203 4.55 -9.50 3.16
N LEU A 204 3.47 -8.73 3.20
CA LEU A 204 3.41 -7.46 3.93
C LEU A 204 3.26 -7.75 5.43
N VAL A 205 4.04 -7.09 6.27
CA VAL A 205 4.10 -7.30 7.72
C VAL A 205 4.18 -5.93 8.41
N ASN A 206 3.62 -5.82 9.62
CA ASN A 206 3.87 -4.66 10.47
C ASN A 206 5.32 -4.72 10.99
N LEU A 207 6.11 -3.67 10.74
CA LEU A 207 7.51 -3.61 11.16
C LEU A 207 7.67 -3.70 12.68
N ASP A 208 6.74 -3.11 13.47
CA ASP A 208 6.78 -3.16 14.93
C ASP A 208 6.79 -4.60 15.49
N SER A 209 6.17 -5.52 14.74
CA SER A 209 6.04 -6.92 15.16
C SER A 209 7.31 -7.73 14.93
N ILE A 210 8.20 -7.29 14.04
CA ILE A 210 9.41 -8.01 13.65
C ILE A 210 10.70 -7.25 13.93
N GLU A 211 10.62 -6.02 14.41
CA GLU A 211 11.79 -5.17 14.67
C GLU A 211 12.72 -5.78 15.73
N GLY A 212 14.02 -5.76 15.45
CA GLY A 212 15.07 -6.29 16.34
C GLY A 212 15.33 -7.79 16.21
N ALA A 213 14.53 -8.53 15.44
CA ALA A 213 14.78 -9.96 15.20
C ALA A 213 15.93 -10.17 14.20
N THR A 214 16.61 -11.30 14.38
CA THR A 214 17.79 -11.69 13.56
C THR A 214 17.49 -12.81 12.57
N LYS A 215 16.45 -13.60 12.86
CA LYS A 215 15.99 -14.71 12.00
C LYS A 215 14.47 -14.64 11.87
N PHE A 216 13.97 -15.13 10.75
CA PHE A 216 12.54 -15.14 10.44
C PHE A 216 12.16 -16.49 9.83
N GLU A 217 11.02 -17.00 10.29
CA GLU A 217 10.40 -18.22 9.75
C GLU A 217 8.93 -17.91 9.44
N ALA A 218 8.45 -18.39 8.30
CA ALA A 218 7.05 -18.26 7.91
C ALA A 218 6.38 -19.63 7.96
N THR A 219 5.32 -19.75 8.75
CA THR A 219 4.49 -20.95 8.86
C THR A 219 3.20 -20.75 8.10
N PHE A 220 2.91 -21.62 7.15
CA PHE A 220 1.72 -21.61 6.32
C PHE A 220 0.55 -22.30 7.04
N GLU A 221 -0.68 -22.14 6.52
CA GLU A 221 -1.90 -22.72 7.12
C GLU A 221 -1.83 -24.25 7.25
N ASN A 222 -1.12 -24.92 6.34
CA ASN A 222 -0.89 -26.37 6.39
C ASN A 222 0.15 -26.80 7.45
N GLY A 223 0.76 -25.86 8.18
CA GLY A 223 1.78 -26.08 9.20
C GLY A 223 3.21 -26.24 8.67
N GLU A 224 3.45 -26.16 7.36
CA GLU A 224 4.80 -26.14 6.81
C GLU A 224 5.49 -24.81 7.09
N THR A 225 6.77 -24.87 7.49
CA THR A 225 7.56 -23.71 7.88
C THR A 225 8.74 -23.52 6.92
N PHE A 226 8.93 -22.28 6.48
CA PHE A 226 9.99 -21.90 5.57
C PHE A 226 10.81 -20.74 6.13
N PRO A 227 12.15 -20.76 5.97
CA PRO A 227 12.98 -19.61 6.31
C PRO A 227 12.65 -18.46 5.37
N CYS A 228 12.55 -17.27 5.93
CA CYS A 228 12.28 -16.05 5.19
C CYS A 228 13.25 -14.93 5.56
N THR A 229 13.28 -13.87 4.78
CA THR A 229 14.18 -12.74 4.98
C THR A 229 13.44 -11.43 4.79
N ILE A 230 13.89 -10.36 5.44
CA ILE A 230 13.38 -9.02 5.14
C ILE A 230 13.84 -8.66 3.71
N PHE A 231 12.88 -8.37 2.85
CA PHE A 231 13.12 -7.91 1.48
C PHE A 231 13.30 -6.40 1.42
N SER A 232 12.44 -5.69 2.14
CA SER A 232 12.42 -4.23 2.25
C SER A 232 11.62 -3.83 3.48
N TYR A 233 11.76 -2.59 3.92
CA TYR A 233 10.93 -2.04 5.00
C TYR A 233 10.85 -0.52 4.88
N ASP A 234 9.88 0.11 5.52
CA ASP A 234 9.77 1.55 5.68
C ASP A 234 9.51 1.89 7.16
N THR A 235 10.50 2.54 7.78
CA THR A 235 10.44 2.92 9.20
C THR A 235 9.45 4.04 9.47
N ASN A 236 9.17 4.89 8.46
CA ASN A 236 8.25 6.01 8.59
C ASN A 236 6.79 5.55 8.65
N TYR A 237 6.45 4.53 7.85
CA TYR A 237 5.10 3.95 7.78
C TYR A 237 4.99 2.62 8.54
N ARG A 238 6.06 2.21 9.25
CA ARG A 238 6.10 0.97 10.05
C ARG A 238 5.70 -0.28 9.26
N LEU A 239 6.09 -0.33 8.00
CA LEU A 239 5.83 -1.45 7.09
C LEU A 239 7.10 -2.23 6.83
N ALA A 240 6.97 -3.55 6.68
CA ALA A 240 8.04 -4.42 6.19
C ALA A 240 7.49 -5.41 5.16
N VAL A 241 8.36 -5.87 4.29
CA VAL A 241 8.09 -6.95 3.35
C VAL A 241 9.05 -8.08 3.64
N VAL A 242 8.48 -9.23 3.94
CA VAL A 242 9.22 -10.48 4.15
C VAL A 242 9.10 -11.32 2.89
N ALA A 243 10.20 -11.97 2.49
CA ALA A 243 10.28 -12.74 1.26
C ALA A 243 10.63 -14.21 1.52
N ILE A 244 9.94 -15.10 0.80
CA ILE A 244 10.25 -16.53 0.71
C ILE A 244 10.61 -16.84 -0.74
N ARG A 245 11.72 -17.55 -0.96
CA ARG A 245 12.12 -17.98 -2.31
C ARG A 245 11.06 -18.90 -2.93
N LEU A 246 10.57 -18.59 -4.12
CA LEU A 246 9.66 -19.45 -4.87
C LEU A 246 10.23 -20.87 -5.06
N SER A 247 11.55 -21.02 -5.19
CA SER A 247 12.20 -22.33 -5.28
C SER A 247 12.06 -23.15 -4.00
N SER A 248 11.92 -22.54 -2.84
CA SER A 248 11.76 -23.24 -1.56
C SER A 248 10.38 -23.87 -1.42
N VAL A 249 9.36 -23.30 -2.02
CA VAL A 249 7.97 -23.77 -1.98
C VAL A 249 7.56 -24.55 -3.25
N ALA A 250 8.48 -24.76 -4.18
CA ALA A 250 8.19 -25.39 -5.49
C ALA A 250 7.66 -26.83 -5.40
N SER A 251 7.85 -27.52 -4.27
CA SER A 251 7.33 -28.87 -4.00
C SER A 251 5.95 -28.88 -3.36
N MET A 252 5.44 -27.72 -2.93
CA MET A 252 4.11 -27.61 -2.34
C MET A 252 3.03 -27.78 -3.43
N LYS A 253 1.87 -28.27 -3.00
CA LYS A 253 0.69 -28.29 -3.87
C LYS A 253 0.12 -26.88 -4.00
N GLU A 254 -0.49 -26.61 -5.14
CA GLU A 254 -1.12 -25.30 -5.41
C GLU A 254 -2.20 -24.95 -4.36
N GLU A 255 -2.92 -25.96 -3.86
CA GLU A 255 -3.96 -25.80 -2.82
C GLU A 255 -3.41 -25.39 -1.43
N ASP A 256 -2.11 -25.65 -1.18
CA ASP A 256 -1.42 -25.34 0.08
C ASP A 256 -0.68 -23.99 0.03
N LEU A 257 -0.59 -23.38 -1.16
CA LEU A 257 0.03 -22.06 -1.33
C LEU A 257 -0.93 -20.95 -0.89
N PRO A 258 -0.43 -19.85 -0.30
CA PRO A 258 -1.27 -18.75 0.10
C PRO A 258 -1.93 -18.06 -1.09
N VAL A 259 -3.17 -17.59 -0.89
CA VAL A 259 -3.97 -16.88 -1.88
C VAL A 259 -3.65 -15.39 -1.81
N LYS A 260 -3.39 -14.76 -2.96
CA LYS A 260 -3.10 -13.31 -3.01
C LYS A 260 -4.26 -12.50 -2.44
N ALA A 261 -3.96 -11.63 -1.48
CA ALA A 261 -4.90 -10.71 -0.87
C ALA A 261 -5.44 -9.69 -1.88
N LYS A 262 -6.70 -9.29 -1.69
CA LYS A 262 -7.35 -8.21 -2.45
C LYS A 262 -7.40 -6.97 -1.57
N PHE A 263 -7.25 -5.79 -2.16
CA PHE A 263 -7.27 -4.52 -1.45
C PHE A 263 -8.47 -3.68 -1.90
N ALA A 264 -9.19 -3.09 -0.94
CA ALA A 264 -10.17 -2.05 -1.20
C ALA A 264 -9.51 -0.69 -0.94
N LEU A 265 -9.13 0.00 -2.00
CA LEU A 265 -8.41 1.27 -1.95
C LEU A 265 -9.35 2.49 -1.84
N GLY A 266 -10.65 2.26 -1.70
CA GLY A 266 -11.67 3.30 -1.56
C GLY A 266 -11.80 3.83 -0.14
N GLU A 267 -12.74 4.78 0.03
CA GLU A 267 -13.04 5.35 1.34
C GLU A 267 -13.70 4.32 2.27
N VAL A 268 -13.30 4.37 3.52
CA VAL A 268 -13.87 3.59 4.62
C VAL A 268 -14.91 4.45 5.33
N GLN A 269 -16.03 3.86 5.77
CA GLN A 269 -17.11 4.59 6.44
C GLN A 269 -17.37 4.06 7.86
N SER A 270 -17.67 4.99 8.77
CA SER A 270 -18.12 4.63 10.12
C SER A 270 -19.45 3.85 10.07
N GLY A 271 -19.60 2.87 10.96
CA GLY A 271 -20.75 1.96 10.98
C GLY A 271 -20.63 0.75 10.06
N THR A 272 -19.52 0.64 9.27
CA THR A 272 -19.28 -0.53 8.43
C THR A 272 -18.73 -1.68 9.28
N PRO A 273 -19.20 -2.94 9.10
CA PRO A 273 -18.60 -4.11 9.72
C PRO A 273 -17.18 -4.33 9.26
N VAL A 274 -16.31 -4.71 10.18
CA VAL A 274 -14.91 -5.00 9.96
C VAL A 274 -14.49 -6.29 10.64
N MET A 275 -13.71 -7.11 9.93
CA MET A 275 -13.08 -8.31 10.46
C MET A 275 -11.58 -8.08 10.54
N VAL A 276 -11.00 -8.28 11.72
CA VAL A 276 -9.54 -8.20 11.93
C VAL A 276 -9.01 -9.61 12.09
N LEU A 277 -8.06 -9.99 11.25
CA LEU A 277 -7.41 -11.30 11.24
C LEU A 277 -5.90 -11.15 11.40
N GLY A 278 -5.31 -12.13 12.05
CA GLY A 278 -3.86 -12.22 12.26
C GLY A 278 -3.54 -12.48 13.73
N ASN A 279 -3.04 -11.46 14.40
CA ASN A 279 -2.65 -11.50 15.81
C ASN A 279 -3.23 -10.26 16.56
N PRO A 280 -4.53 -9.95 16.42
CA PRO A 280 -5.09 -8.69 16.89
C PRO A 280 -5.05 -8.50 18.42
N ASN A 281 -4.95 -9.59 19.18
CA ASN A 281 -4.96 -9.58 20.66
C ASN A 281 -3.77 -10.38 21.24
N GLY A 282 -2.69 -10.54 20.49
CA GLY A 282 -1.50 -11.30 20.89
C GLY A 282 -1.60 -12.81 20.71
N HIS A 283 -2.64 -13.30 20.01
CA HIS A 283 -2.82 -14.71 19.68
C HIS A 283 -2.79 -14.92 18.18
N ALA A 284 -1.76 -15.61 17.69
CA ALA A 284 -1.59 -15.91 16.26
C ALA A 284 -2.80 -16.67 15.69
N GLY A 285 -3.26 -16.26 14.51
CA GLY A 285 -4.41 -16.83 13.82
C GLY A 285 -5.77 -16.44 14.40
N ALA A 286 -5.80 -15.48 15.34
CA ALA A 286 -7.05 -14.97 15.89
C ALA A 286 -7.88 -14.20 14.86
N MET A 287 -9.18 -14.12 15.13
CA MET A 287 -10.14 -13.33 14.37
C MET A 287 -11.04 -12.56 15.32
N GLU A 288 -11.16 -11.27 15.08
CA GLU A 288 -12.08 -10.39 15.78
C GLU A 288 -13.08 -9.77 14.79
N LEU A 289 -14.32 -9.64 15.20
CA LEU A 289 -15.38 -9.00 14.41
C LEU A 289 -15.91 -7.79 15.16
N GLY A 290 -16.00 -6.68 14.47
CA GLY A 290 -16.52 -5.44 15.04
C GLY A 290 -17.07 -4.50 13.99
N MET A 291 -17.19 -3.24 14.37
CA MET A 291 -17.62 -2.15 13.50
C MET A 291 -16.59 -1.03 13.51
N ILE A 292 -16.44 -0.34 12.39
CA ILE A 292 -15.69 0.90 12.30
C ILE A 292 -16.45 1.99 13.07
N THR A 293 -15.82 2.57 14.08
CA THR A 293 -16.44 3.57 14.95
C THR A 293 -16.08 5.01 14.58
N GLY A 294 -14.89 5.22 14.03
CA GLY A 294 -14.43 6.53 13.60
C GLY A 294 -13.50 6.44 12.40
N VAL A 295 -13.52 7.45 11.55
CA VAL A 295 -12.68 7.56 10.35
C VAL A 295 -12.11 8.97 10.20
N GLY A 296 -11.05 9.10 9.41
CA GLY A 296 -10.48 10.40 9.08
C GLY A 296 -9.57 11.00 10.16
N GLN A 297 -9.17 10.22 11.15
CA GLN A 297 -8.08 10.59 12.04
C GLN A 297 -6.76 10.46 11.30
N VAL A 298 -5.78 11.30 11.68
CA VAL A 298 -4.46 11.33 11.05
C VAL A 298 -3.34 11.16 12.06
N VAL A 299 -2.30 10.45 11.67
CA VAL A 299 -1.01 10.44 12.35
C VAL A 299 0.01 11.12 11.45
N GLN A 300 0.71 12.10 12.01
CA GLN A 300 1.79 12.78 11.30
C GLN A 300 3.01 11.87 11.24
N VAL A 301 3.50 11.64 10.06
CA VAL A 301 4.78 10.99 9.79
C VAL A 301 5.73 11.98 9.12
N ILE A 302 6.97 11.61 8.86
CA ILE A 302 7.92 12.53 8.22
C ILE A 302 7.47 12.77 6.77
N ASP A 303 7.27 14.03 6.42
CA ASP A 303 6.87 14.53 5.08
C ASP A 303 5.45 14.16 4.64
N ASP A 304 4.69 13.38 5.43
CA ASP A 304 3.34 12.92 5.08
C ASP A 304 2.45 12.74 6.32
N GLU A 305 1.22 12.30 6.11
CA GLU A 305 0.26 11.90 7.13
C GLU A 305 -0.41 10.57 6.76
N VAL A 306 -0.70 9.76 7.75
CA VAL A 306 -1.40 8.48 7.58
C VAL A 306 -2.80 8.60 8.13
N LEU A 307 -3.78 8.33 7.28
CA LEU A 307 -5.17 8.21 7.69
C LEU A 307 -5.38 6.87 8.40
N TYR A 308 -6.10 6.89 9.53
CA TYR A 308 -6.50 5.67 10.22
C TYR A 308 -7.97 5.69 10.61
N PHE A 309 -8.49 4.53 10.91
CA PHE A 309 -9.82 4.35 11.48
C PHE A 309 -9.76 3.61 12.80
N THR A 310 -10.76 3.85 13.64
CA THR A 310 -10.97 3.17 14.92
C THR A 310 -12.06 2.13 14.79
N THR A 311 -11.97 1.07 15.60
CA THR A 311 -12.97 0.02 15.65
C THR A 311 -13.62 -0.07 17.02
N GLY A 312 -14.74 -0.80 17.13
CA GLY A 312 -15.34 -1.18 18.40
C GLY A 312 -14.72 -2.44 19.02
N ILE A 313 -13.59 -2.91 18.52
CA ILE A 313 -12.88 -4.09 19.01
C ILE A 313 -11.90 -3.67 20.09
N THR A 314 -11.94 -4.35 21.24
CA THR A 314 -11.04 -4.07 22.36
C THR A 314 -9.65 -4.65 22.09
N GLU A 315 -8.63 -3.83 22.30
CA GLU A 315 -7.23 -4.24 22.26
C GLU A 315 -6.76 -4.63 23.68
N TYR A 316 -6.21 -5.83 23.83
CA TYR A 316 -5.68 -6.31 25.11
C TYR A 316 -4.15 -6.27 25.17
N ASN A 317 -3.48 -6.43 24.05
CA ASN A 317 -2.03 -6.39 23.89
C ASN A 317 -1.69 -5.65 22.59
N GLU A 318 -0.45 -5.24 22.42
CA GLU A 318 0.07 -4.73 21.15
C GLU A 318 -0.04 -5.84 20.10
N GLY A 319 -1.18 -5.90 19.42
CA GLY A 319 -1.49 -6.86 18.38
C GLY A 319 -1.08 -6.33 17.01
N ASP A 320 -1.02 -7.24 16.06
CA ASP A 320 -0.90 -6.92 14.64
C ASP A 320 -1.97 -7.66 13.82
N GLY A 321 -2.02 -7.39 12.55
CA GLY A 321 -2.93 -8.05 11.64
C GLY A 321 -3.47 -7.11 10.58
N PHE A 322 -4.52 -7.59 9.91
CA PHE A 322 -5.13 -6.87 8.80
C PHE A 322 -6.62 -6.78 9.00
N ALA A 323 -7.16 -5.61 8.70
CA ALA A 323 -8.59 -5.35 8.73
C ALA A 323 -9.19 -5.59 7.35
N PHE A 324 -10.24 -6.40 7.29
CA PHE A 324 -10.96 -6.79 6.08
C PHE A 324 -12.41 -6.30 6.13
N ASN A 325 -12.95 -5.91 4.98
CA ASN A 325 -14.37 -5.74 4.81
C ASN A 325 -15.08 -7.11 4.61
N LEU A 326 -16.41 -7.14 4.63
CA LEU A 326 -17.17 -8.38 4.43
C LEU A 326 -17.17 -8.88 2.96
N SER A 327 -16.56 -8.14 2.04
CA SER A 327 -16.26 -8.62 0.67
C SER A 327 -14.92 -9.37 0.58
N GLY A 328 -14.18 -9.46 1.69
CA GLY A 328 -12.90 -10.15 1.77
C GLY A 328 -11.73 -9.32 1.26
N GLU A 329 -11.85 -8.00 1.25
CA GLU A 329 -10.80 -7.09 0.81
C GLU A 329 -10.15 -6.39 2.00
N VAL A 330 -8.83 -6.22 1.95
CA VAL A 330 -8.05 -5.50 2.97
C VAL A 330 -8.39 -4.00 2.88
N ILE A 331 -8.80 -3.43 4.01
CA ILE A 331 -9.11 -2.00 4.16
C ILE A 331 -8.13 -1.29 5.09
N GLY A 332 -7.39 -2.05 5.92
CA GLY A 332 -6.46 -1.45 6.88
C GLY A 332 -5.39 -2.40 7.38
N ILE A 333 -4.32 -1.81 7.90
CA ILE A 333 -3.20 -2.49 8.57
C ILE A 333 -3.26 -2.11 10.04
N VAL A 334 -3.37 -3.11 10.92
CA VAL A 334 -3.40 -2.88 12.37
C VAL A 334 -2.02 -2.41 12.83
N SER A 335 -1.96 -1.25 13.46
CA SER A 335 -0.71 -0.67 13.98
C SER A 335 -1.02 0.29 15.13
N SER A 336 -0.51 -0.03 16.30
CA SER A 336 -0.60 0.84 17.48
C SER A 336 0.27 2.09 17.35
N THR A 337 1.36 2.01 16.62
CA THR A 337 2.28 3.13 16.36
C THR A 337 1.66 4.19 15.44
N LEU A 338 0.91 3.76 14.42
CA LEU A 338 0.23 4.66 13.48
C LEU A 338 -1.16 5.13 13.96
N SER A 339 -1.49 4.91 15.22
CA SER A 339 -2.78 5.28 15.81
C SER A 339 -2.63 6.02 17.15
N LYS A 340 -1.68 6.89 17.28
CA LYS A 340 -1.30 7.59 18.53
C LYS A 340 -2.51 7.99 19.39
N GLY A 341 -2.67 7.37 20.54
CA GLY A 341 -3.57 7.80 21.60
C GLY A 341 -4.87 7.03 21.76
N GLU A 342 -5.27 6.21 20.83
CA GLU A 342 -6.46 5.37 20.94
C GLU A 342 -6.13 4.07 21.69
N LYS A 343 -5.99 4.17 23.02
CA LYS A 343 -5.65 3.01 23.85
C LYS A 343 -6.87 2.14 24.11
N GLY A 344 -6.67 0.83 24.05
CA GLY A 344 -7.67 -0.17 24.42
C GLY A 344 -8.69 -0.49 23.32
N ILE A 345 -8.50 0.03 22.12
CA ILE A 345 -9.28 -0.35 20.93
C ILE A 345 -8.36 -0.61 19.75
N ILE A 346 -8.72 -1.57 18.92
CA ILE A 346 -7.98 -1.83 17.68
C ILE A 346 -8.20 -0.70 16.69
N THR A 347 -7.09 -0.18 16.18
CA THR A 347 -7.03 0.85 15.14
C THR A 347 -6.24 0.35 13.95
N ALA A 348 -6.55 0.84 12.77
CA ALA A 348 -5.87 0.40 11.55
C ALA A 348 -5.59 1.57 10.60
N ALA A 349 -4.36 1.62 10.08
CA ALA A 349 -3.97 2.54 9.03
C ALA A 349 -4.71 2.18 7.73
N MET A 350 -5.33 3.17 7.08
CA MET A 350 -6.15 2.96 5.87
C MET A 350 -5.28 2.66 4.65
N VAL A 351 -5.45 1.51 4.03
CA VAL A 351 -4.65 1.11 2.85
C VAL A 351 -4.90 1.99 1.63
N GLY A 352 -6.09 2.60 1.50
CA GLY A 352 -6.43 3.47 0.38
C GLY A 352 -5.54 4.71 0.27
N GLY A 353 -5.14 5.30 1.42
CA GLY A 353 -4.19 6.41 1.47
C GLY A 353 -2.71 5.99 1.41
N MET A 354 -2.42 4.70 1.44
CA MET A 354 -1.06 4.17 1.50
C MET A 354 -0.68 3.34 0.28
N GLN A 355 -1.48 3.35 -0.78
CA GLN A 355 -1.24 2.49 -1.95
C GLN A 355 0.17 2.65 -2.52
N GLU A 356 0.59 3.87 -2.83
CA GLU A 356 1.92 4.14 -3.39
C GLU A 356 3.03 3.69 -2.44
N ILE A 357 2.87 3.92 -1.14
CA ILE A 357 3.85 3.54 -0.12
C ILE A 357 3.98 2.01 -0.03
N ILE A 358 2.86 1.29 -0.02
CA ILE A 358 2.85 -0.17 0.02
C ILE A 358 3.52 -0.71 -1.25
N GLU A 359 3.17 -0.21 -2.43
CA GLU A 359 3.76 -0.65 -3.70
C GLU A 359 5.26 -0.32 -3.80
N ASN A 360 5.68 0.86 -3.32
CA ASN A 360 7.09 1.22 -3.26
C ASN A 360 7.87 0.29 -2.31
N THR A 361 7.32 -0.02 -1.14
CA THR A 361 7.93 -0.96 -0.20
C THR A 361 7.99 -2.37 -0.79
N LEU A 362 6.92 -2.87 -1.43
CA LEU A 362 6.90 -4.17 -2.10
C LEU A 362 7.94 -4.30 -3.21
N ASN A 363 8.29 -3.21 -3.86
CA ASN A 363 9.23 -3.18 -4.97
C ASN A 363 10.62 -2.66 -4.59
N ASN A 364 10.88 -2.42 -3.30
CA ASN A 364 12.11 -1.85 -2.77
C ASN A 364 12.50 -0.53 -3.46
N ILE A 365 11.50 0.32 -3.71
CA ILE A 365 11.68 1.65 -4.30
C ILE A 365 11.88 2.65 -3.17
N PRO A 366 12.99 3.39 -3.15
CA PRO A 366 13.26 4.36 -2.10
C PRO A 366 12.23 5.51 -2.14
N ARG A 367 11.75 5.93 -0.96
CA ARG A 367 10.85 7.07 -0.85
C ARG A 367 11.59 8.40 -1.00
N ILE A 368 10.85 9.41 -1.40
CA ILE A 368 11.33 10.80 -1.39
C ILE A 368 11.32 11.33 0.03
N TYR A 369 12.35 12.08 0.38
CA TYR A 369 12.57 12.64 1.71
C TYR A 369 12.91 14.12 1.64
N CYS A 370 12.18 14.91 2.42
CA CYS A 370 12.42 16.34 2.64
C CYS A 370 12.84 16.61 4.08
N GLY A 371 12.32 15.84 5.04
CA GLY A 371 12.66 15.88 6.46
C GLY A 371 11.91 16.93 7.26
N MET A 372 10.59 16.89 7.22
CA MET A 372 9.71 17.81 7.95
C MET A 372 8.57 17.04 8.64
N HIS A 373 8.15 17.54 9.80
CA HIS A 373 6.84 17.25 10.36
C HIS A 373 5.86 18.36 9.93
N LEU A 374 4.75 17.96 9.33
CA LEU A 374 3.83 18.85 8.64
C LEU A 374 2.41 18.69 9.22
N GLU A 375 1.65 19.79 9.26
CA GLU A 375 0.26 19.81 9.69
C GLU A 375 -0.58 20.65 8.70
N ALA A 376 -1.75 20.17 8.34
CA ALA A 376 -2.65 20.96 7.49
C ALA A 376 -3.18 22.18 8.26
N VAL A 377 -3.17 23.37 7.63
CA VAL A 377 -3.82 24.54 8.18
C VAL A 377 -5.32 24.46 7.89
N ASP A 378 -6.09 24.00 8.86
CA ASP A 378 -7.54 23.94 8.75
C ASP A 378 -8.20 25.33 8.76
N ALA A 379 -9.50 25.38 8.41
CA ALA A 379 -10.24 26.64 8.36
C ALA A 379 -10.34 27.33 9.73
N ALA A 380 -10.39 26.56 10.84
CA ALA A 380 -10.46 27.11 12.20
C ALA A 380 -9.13 27.74 12.60
N MET A 381 -8.01 27.06 12.35
CA MET A 381 -6.66 27.61 12.56
C MET A 381 -6.41 28.82 11.67
N GLY A 382 -6.75 28.72 10.38
CA GLY A 382 -6.63 29.81 9.43
C GLY A 382 -7.38 31.08 9.86
N GLY A 383 -8.62 30.91 10.34
CA GLY A 383 -9.45 32.02 10.82
C GLY A 383 -8.94 32.60 12.15
N LYS A 384 -8.62 31.75 13.12
CA LYS A 384 -8.16 32.16 14.45
C LYS A 384 -6.83 32.91 14.43
N TYR A 385 -5.88 32.41 13.66
CA TYR A 385 -4.51 32.93 13.61
C TYR A 385 -4.20 33.76 12.35
N LYS A 386 -5.20 33.99 11.48
CA LYS A 386 -5.05 34.68 10.20
C LYS A 386 -3.94 34.07 9.32
N LEU A 387 -3.90 32.74 9.27
CA LEU A 387 -2.93 31.99 8.50
C LEU A 387 -3.42 31.81 7.06
N PRO A 388 -2.53 31.86 6.06
CA PRO A 388 -2.89 31.47 4.70
C PRO A 388 -3.20 29.97 4.66
N GLN A 389 -4.02 29.56 3.69
CA GLN A 389 -4.22 28.15 3.38
C GLN A 389 -2.89 27.53 2.93
N GLY A 390 -2.61 26.32 3.41
CA GLY A 390 -1.35 25.62 3.15
C GLY A 390 -1.06 24.59 4.23
N ILE A 391 0.19 24.19 4.34
CA ILE A 391 0.67 23.26 5.35
C ILE A 391 1.68 23.94 6.27
N TYR A 392 1.47 23.79 7.57
CA TYR A 392 2.32 24.33 8.62
C TYR A 392 3.50 23.41 8.86
N VAL A 393 4.70 23.97 8.89
CA VAL A 393 5.94 23.25 9.21
C VAL A 393 6.11 23.27 10.73
N ALA A 394 5.74 22.16 11.37
CA ALA A 394 5.87 22.01 12.83
C ALA A 394 7.33 21.84 13.23
N GLU A 395 8.07 21.00 12.49
CA GLU A 395 9.48 20.73 12.73
C GLU A 395 10.23 20.49 11.42
N VAL A 396 11.47 20.99 11.36
CA VAL A 396 12.44 20.69 10.30
C VAL A 396 13.57 19.87 10.91
N LEU A 397 13.77 18.68 10.39
CA LEU A 397 14.76 17.74 10.93
C LEU A 397 16.19 18.21 10.61
N PRO A 398 17.13 18.04 11.55
CA PRO A 398 18.53 18.40 11.35
C PRO A 398 19.17 17.69 10.15
N GLY A 399 19.92 18.44 9.32
CA GLY A 399 20.62 17.90 8.16
C GLY A 399 19.71 17.50 6.99
N SER A 400 18.42 17.85 7.06
CA SER A 400 17.46 17.52 6.00
C SER A 400 17.56 18.44 4.77
N PRO A 401 17.04 18.00 3.61
CA PRO A 401 16.86 18.86 2.44
C PRO A 401 16.08 20.15 2.73
N ALA A 402 15.03 20.07 3.54
CA ALA A 402 14.24 21.23 3.96
C ALA A 402 15.07 22.23 4.75
N MET A 403 15.89 21.77 5.70
CA MET A 403 16.83 22.61 6.43
C MET A 403 17.85 23.29 5.49
N THR A 404 18.39 22.53 4.56
CA THR A 404 19.35 23.03 3.57
C THR A 404 18.74 24.08 2.65
N ALA A 405 17.46 23.90 2.28
CA ALA A 405 16.69 24.89 1.50
C ALA A 405 16.35 26.16 2.30
N GLY A 406 16.54 26.14 3.61
CA GLY A 406 16.24 27.28 4.51
C GLY A 406 14.76 27.35 4.93
N ILE A 407 14.01 26.25 4.82
CA ILE A 407 12.68 26.11 5.45
C ILE A 407 12.87 26.06 6.95
N LYS A 408 11.92 26.61 7.71
CA LYS A 408 12.02 26.76 9.18
C LYS A 408 10.70 26.36 9.83
N ASN A 409 10.81 25.94 11.09
CA ASN A 409 9.64 25.76 11.94
C ASN A 409 8.80 27.05 11.95
N GLY A 410 7.49 26.92 11.82
CA GLY A 410 6.54 28.04 11.74
C GLY A 410 6.27 28.58 10.32
N ASP A 411 6.98 28.12 9.31
CA ASP A 411 6.63 28.42 7.92
C ASP A 411 5.30 27.77 7.54
N ILE A 412 4.61 28.37 6.56
CA ILE A 412 3.46 27.72 5.92
C ILE A 412 3.80 27.54 4.46
N ILE A 413 3.91 26.31 4.02
CA ILE A 413 4.13 25.98 2.60
C ILE A 413 2.79 26.14 1.89
N THR A 414 2.76 27.00 0.88
CA THR A 414 1.55 27.31 0.12
C THR A 414 1.60 26.81 -1.32
N THR A 415 2.81 26.55 -1.85
CA THR A 415 2.97 26.12 -3.24
C THR A 415 4.25 25.29 -3.38
N VAL A 416 4.18 24.18 -4.12
CA VAL A 416 5.32 23.41 -4.59
C VAL A 416 5.34 23.45 -6.12
N GLY A 417 6.48 23.85 -6.71
CA GLY A 417 6.54 24.10 -8.16
C GLY A 417 5.56 25.19 -8.60
N ILE A 418 4.48 24.78 -9.24
CA ILE A 418 3.35 25.63 -9.64
C ILE A 418 2.05 25.21 -8.97
N THR A 419 2.04 24.12 -8.19
CA THR A 419 0.86 23.51 -7.58
C THR A 419 0.61 24.14 -6.21
N PRO A 420 -0.56 24.77 -5.96
CA PRO A 420 -0.98 25.18 -4.63
C PRO A 420 -1.19 23.96 -3.76
N ILE A 421 -0.68 24.00 -2.51
CA ILE A 421 -0.74 22.89 -1.56
C ILE A 421 -1.67 23.27 -0.42
N THR A 422 -2.60 22.38 -0.08
CA THR A 422 -3.60 22.59 0.97
C THR A 422 -3.65 21.46 2.00
N GLY A 423 -3.06 20.31 1.68
CA GLY A 423 -2.99 19.11 2.52
C GLY A 423 -1.60 18.50 2.54
N VAL A 424 -1.30 17.78 3.61
CA VAL A 424 0.03 17.15 3.81
C VAL A 424 0.26 16.03 2.80
N HIS A 425 -0.75 15.17 2.60
CA HIS A 425 -0.64 14.09 1.61
C HIS A 425 -0.47 14.64 0.17
N GLN A 426 -1.18 15.73 -0.19
CA GLN A 426 -0.99 16.41 -1.47
C GLN A 426 0.45 16.94 -1.64
N PHE A 427 1.07 17.41 -0.55
CA PHE A 427 2.48 17.82 -0.60
C PHE A 427 3.38 16.62 -0.91
N TYR A 428 3.15 15.49 -0.24
CA TYR A 428 3.91 14.26 -0.47
C TYR A 428 3.80 13.77 -1.92
N GLU A 429 2.58 13.69 -2.46
CA GLU A 429 2.35 13.33 -3.87
C GLU A 429 3.09 14.25 -4.84
N GLU A 430 3.02 15.58 -4.61
CA GLU A 430 3.67 16.54 -5.48
C GLU A 430 5.20 16.44 -5.41
N ILE A 431 5.78 16.24 -4.22
CA ILE A 431 7.21 16.04 -4.04
C ILE A 431 7.65 14.69 -4.64
N SER A 432 6.89 13.63 -4.46
CA SER A 432 7.17 12.33 -5.08
C SER A 432 7.19 12.42 -6.60
N ARG A 433 6.27 13.18 -7.20
CA ARG A 433 6.22 13.45 -8.64
C ARG A 433 7.42 14.24 -9.14
N VAL A 434 7.91 15.22 -8.36
CA VAL A 434 9.12 16.00 -8.69
C VAL A 434 10.37 15.14 -8.54
N GLY A 435 10.40 14.22 -7.59
CA GLY A 435 11.55 13.37 -7.29
C GLY A 435 12.71 14.18 -6.71
N VAL A 436 13.94 13.78 -7.04
CA VAL A 436 15.20 14.41 -6.54
C VAL A 436 15.60 15.68 -7.31
N GLN A 437 14.67 16.31 -8.02
CA GLN A 437 14.96 17.53 -8.76
C GLN A 437 14.81 18.77 -7.87
N ASN A 438 15.55 19.83 -8.21
CA ASN A 438 15.41 21.11 -7.53
C ASN A 438 14.03 21.70 -7.80
N VAL A 439 13.24 21.93 -6.76
CA VAL A 439 11.88 22.42 -6.84
C VAL A 439 11.72 23.73 -6.09
N ARG A 440 10.94 24.63 -6.65
CA ARG A 440 10.54 25.89 -6.01
C ARG A 440 9.49 25.61 -4.93
N VAL A 441 9.71 26.10 -3.72
CA VAL A 441 8.76 26.05 -2.61
C VAL A 441 8.43 27.48 -2.18
N LEU A 442 7.15 27.83 -2.20
CA LEU A 442 6.68 29.13 -1.72
C LEU A 442 6.20 28.98 -0.27
N VAL A 443 6.83 29.70 0.63
CA VAL A 443 6.48 29.68 2.06
C VAL A 443 5.99 31.06 2.51
N SER A 444 5.00 31.07 3.40
CA SER A 444 4.59 32.25 4.17
C SER A 444 5.24 32.20 5.54
N ARG A 445 6.18 33.09 5.82
CA ARG A 445 6.96 33.17 7.06
C ARG A 445 6.61 34.38 7.86
N GLU A 446 6.49 34.22 9.16
CA GLU A 446 6.34 35.34 10.08
C GLU A 446 7.69 36.01 10.35
N VAL A 447 7.75 37.31 10.09
CA VAL A 447 8.95 38.15 10.35
C VAL A 447 8.52 39.40 11.08
N LYS A 448 8.89 39.55 12.33
CA LYS A 448 8.57 40.71 13.19
C LYS A 448 7.05 40.99 13.32
N GLY A 449 6.23 39.94 13.43
CA GLY A 449 4.76 40.04 13.56
C GLY A 449 3.99 40.21 12.24
N GLU A 450 4.69 40.23 11.10
CA GLU A 450 4.08 40.27 9.77
C GLU A 450 4.41 39.01 8.98
N ARG A 451 3.45 38.46 8.24
CA ARG A 451 3.70 37.34 7.34
C ARG A 451 4.16 37.84 5.97
N LYS A 452 5.26 37.26 5.47
CA LYS A 452 5.86 37.57 4.17
C LYS A 452 6.09 36.29 3.38
N ASN A 453 5.74 36.35 2.10
CA ASN A 453 5.99 35.24 1.21
C ASN A 453 7.49 35.22 0.81
N GLN A 454 8.09 34.04 0.88
CA GLN A 454 9.47 33.79 0.47
C GLN A 454 9.49 32.62 -0.52
N THR A 455 10.30 32.75 -1.54
CA THR A 455 10.56 31.66 -2.49
C THR A 455 11.87 30.99 -2.08
N LEU A 456 11.78 29.70 -1.85
CA LEU A 456 12.91 28.83 -1.53
C LEU A 456 13.06 27.77 -2.62
N PHE A 457 14.23 27.17 -2.71
CA PHE A 457 14.51 26.09 -3.64
C PHE A 457 15.01 24.87 -2.85
N MET A 458 14.31 23.75 -2.98
CA MET A 458 14.61 22.53 -2.27
C MET A 458 14.92 21.41 -3.26
N THR A 459 15.92 20.61 -2.95
CA THR A 459 16.24 19.37 -3.69
C THR A 459 15.99 18.21 -2.75
N PRO A 460 14.86 17.50 -2.87
CA PRO A 460 14.59 16.32 -2.06
C PRO A 460 15.63 15.22 -2.29
N GLU A 461 15.75 14.31 -1.34
CA GLU A 461 16.63 13.15 -1.42
C GLU A 461 15.80 11.87 -1.49
N THR A 462 16.40 10.77 -1.92
CA THR A 462 15.84 9.44 -1.71
C THR A 462 16.39 8.85 -0.43
N ARG A 463 15.53 8.22 0.37
CA ARG A 463 15.94 7.37 1.49
C ARG A 463 15.47 5.95 1.25
N LEU A 464 16.41 5.03 1.28
CA LEU A 464 16.16 3.64 1.61
C LEU A 464 15.98 3.61 3.13
N HIS A 465 14.87 3.29 3.60
CA HIS A 465 14.33 2.90 4.91
C HIS A 465 15.12 3.23 6.19
#